data_59e90d44199dca7471900ca42723219d
#
_entry.id   59e90d44199dca7471900ca42723219d
#
_cell.length_a   1.000
_cell.length_b   1.000
_cell.length_c   1.000
_cell.angle_alpha   90.00
_cell.angle_beta   90.00
_cell.angle_gamma   90.00
#
_symmetry.space_group_name_H-M   'P 1'
#
loop_
_entity.id
_entity.type
_entity.pdbx_description
1 polymer ?
#
loop_
_entity_poly.entity_id
_entity_poly.type
_entity_poly.pdbx_seq_one_letter_code
_entity_poly.pdbx_strand_id
1 'polypeptide(L)'
;MSVTSRYRDAWEGFWNEASGDRGAVFWDAEPTLAAGRHLAHFEPHLTDAALPLIDLGCGNGTQTRYFAERFPHVVGADLSAAALAHARHADPGGLAAYRQLDAADKAEAQALHAELGDANVYVRGVLHQCEPDDRQPLADALAALLGERGRAFLVEPSQAAKTVLMGLARGPAGPPAKLAPVLRHGLTPGAVPDEAVPEYLRAAGLTVLAIGELPLVTTEYTADGTRIELPSTWVVAGTA
;
A
#
# COMPACT_ATOMS: atom_id res chain seq x y z
N MET A 1 17.15 -7.71 18.10
CA MET A 1 16.37 -6.84 17.21
C MET A 1 15.19 -7.66 16.74
N SER A 2 13.97 -7.15 16.86
CA SER A 2 12.80 -7.83 16.30
C SER A 2 12.88 -7.82 14.76
N VAL A 3 12.18 -8.74 14.10
CA VAL A 3 12.14 -8.84 12.64
C VAL A 3 11.55 -7.55 12.04
N THR A 4 10.52 -7.01 12.68
CA THR A 4 9.86 -5.73 12.36
C THR A 4 10.86 -4.56 12.34
N SER A 5 11.85 -4.51 13.26
CA SER A 5 12.85 -3.43 13.26
C SER A 5 13.75 -3.44 12.03
N ARG A 6 14.17 -4.62 11.56
CA ARG A 6 15.01 -4.75 10.35
C ARG A 6 14.29 -4.28 9.09
N TYR A 7 13.00 -4.57 8.99
CA TYR A 7 12.17 -4.19 7.86
C TYR A 7 11.91 -2.69 7.84
N ARG A 8 11.66 -2.12 9.02
CA ARG A 8 11.56 -0.66 9.21
C ARG A 8 12.83 0.04 8.75
N ASP A 9 14.01 -0.45 9.19
CA ASP A 9 15.30 0.12 8.82
C ASP A 9 15.56 0.05 7.30
N ALA A 10 15.13 -1.05 6.65
CA ALA A 10 15.27 -1.23 5.21
C ALA A 10 14.42 -0.21 4.43
N TRP A 11 13.16 -0.01 4.82
CA TRP A 11 12.27 1.00 4.21
C TRP A 11 12.74 2.43 4.49
N GLU A 12 13.16 2.71 5.73
CA GLU A 12 13.71 4.02 6.09
C GLU A 12 14.97 4.32 5.26
N GLY A 13 15.88 3.35 5.11
CA GLY A 13 17.07 3.47 4.28
C GLY A 13 16.74 3.71 2.81
N PHE A 14 15.78 2.96 2.26
CA PHE A 14 15.32 3.15 0.88
C PHE A 14 14.77 4.57 0.63
N TRP A 15 13.87 5.04 1.51
CA TRP A 15 13.25 6.36 1.35
C TRP A 15 14.22 7.51 1.59
N ASN A 16 15.27 7.32 2.42
CA ASN A 16 16.34 8.30 2.56
C ASN A 16 17.20 8.44 1.28
N GLU A 17 17.34 7.37 0.47
CA GLU A 17 18.04 7.43 -0.81
C GLU A 17 17.16 7.91 -1.96
N ALA A 18 15.85 7.68 -1.90
CA ALA A 18 14.93 8.07 -2.95
C ALA A 18 14.84 9.60 -3.06
N SER A 19 14.71 10.12 -4.29
CA SER A 19 14.58 11.57 -4.51
C SER A 19 13.25 12.13 -3.99
N GLY A 20 12.25 11.29 -3.76
CA GLY A 20 10.89 11.71 -3.41
C GLY A 20 10.08 12.30 -4.57
N ASP A 21 10.69 12.53 -5.72
CA ASP A 21 10.00 13.03 -6.90
C ASP A 21 8.94 12.04 -7.38
N ARG A 22 7.84 12.58 -7.91
CA ARG A 22 6.77 11.76 -8.48
C ARG A 22 7.31 10.86 -9.59
N GLY A 23 7.00 9.59 -9.51
CA GLY A 23 7.45 8.59 -10.47
C GLY A 23 8.91 8.16 -10.32
N ALA A 24 9.64 8.63 -9.31
CA ALA A 24 11.03 8.26 -9.07
C ALA A 24 11.19 6.80 -8.62
N VAL A 25 10.20 6.24 -7.92
CA VAL A 25 10.24 4.86 -7.45
C VAL A 25 9.41 3.93 -8.33
N PHE A 26 9.75 2.65 -8.32
CA PHE A 26 9.21 1.63 -9.22
C PHE A 26 7.67 1.56 -9.23
N TRP A 27 7.03 1.69 -8.09
CA TRP A 27 5.57 1.59 -7.92
C TRP A 27 4.84 2.93 -7.92
N ASP A 28 5.53 4.07 -8.02
CA ASP A 28 4.93 5.41 -7.94
C ASP A 28 4.29 5.85 -9.27
N ALA A 29 3.36 5.03 -9.75
CA ALA A 29 2.64 5.30 -11.00
C ALA A 29 1.71 6.50 -10.88
N GLU A 30 1.37 7.06 -12.05
CA GLU A 30 0.36 8.11 -12.20
C GLU A 30 -0.93 7.76 -11.47
N PRO A 31 -1.47 8.62 -10.57
CA PRO A 31 -2.63 8.30 -9.75
C PRO A 31 -3.87 7.89 -10.56
N THR A 32 -4.09 8.48 -11.72
CA THR A 32 -5.22 8.12 -12.60
C THR A 32 -5.14 6.67 -13.10
N LEU A 33 -3.92 6.12 -13.23
CA LEU A 33 -3.67 4.75 -13.65
C LEU A 33 -3.60 3.75 -12.48
N ALA A 34 -3.44 4.23 -11.26
CA ALA A 34 -3.39 3.45 -10.03
C ALA A 34 -4.65 3.69 -9.19
N ALA A 35 -4.62 4.62 -8.25
CA ALA A 35 -5.72 4.92 -7.35
C ALA A 35 -7.05 5.17 -8.08
N GLY A 36 -7.03 5.85 -9.24
CA GLY A 36 -8.23 6.10 -10.03
C GLY A 36 -8.90 4.83 -10.57
N ARG A 37 -8.12 3.85 -11.01
CA ARG A 37 -8.65 2.54 -11.41
C ARG A 37 -9.16 1.74 -10.21
N HIS A 38 -8.45 1.82 -9.09
CA HIS A 38 -8.82 1.13 -7.86
C HIS A 38 -10.14 1.68 -7.28
N LEU A 39 -10.34 2.99 -7.32
CA LEU A 39 -11.58 3.63 -6.84
C LEU A 39 -12.82 3.11 -7.58
N ALA A 40 -12.72 2.80 -8.86
CA ALA A 40 -13.85 2.22 -9.62
C ALA A 40 -14.33 0.88 -9.03
N HIS A 41 -13.46 0.14 -8.36
CA HIS A 41 -13.79 -1.11 -7.66
C HIS A 41 -14.09 -0.90 -6.18
N PHE A 42 -13.62 0.18 -5.58
CA PHE A 42 -13.79 0.46 -4.16
C PHE A 42 -15.07 1.24 -3.85
N GLU A 43 -15.32 2.34 -4.57
CA GLU A 43 -16.44 3.25 -4.33
C GLU A 43 -17.83 2.56 -4.28
N PRO A 44 -18.13 1.54 -5.12
CA PRO A 44 -19.42 0.86 -5.07
C PRO A 44 -19.70 0.13 -3.74
N HIS A 45 -18.66 -0.12 -2.94
CA HIS A 45 -18.76 -0.83 -1.67
C HIS A 45 -18.70 0.09 -0.45
N LEU A 46 -18.43 1.38 -0.63
CA LEU A 46 -18.41 2.33 0.47
C LEU A 46 -19.81 2.47 1.07
N THR A 47 -19.91 2.31 2.38
CA THR A 47 -21.17 2.56 3.11
C THR A 47 -21.35 4.04 3.40
N ASP A 48 -20.24 4.74 3.58
CA ASP A 48 -20.21 6.18 3.87
C ASP A 48 -18.91 6.78 3.31
N ALA A 49 -19.03 7.53 2.23
CA ALA A 49 -17.89 8.23 1.60
C ALA A 49 -17.44 9.47 2.40
N ALA A 50 -18.21 9.89 3.43
CA ALA A 50 -17.80 10.98 4.31
C ALA A 50 -16.86 10.53 5.44
N LEU A 51 -16.70 9.23 5.66
CA LEU A 51 -15.69 8.70 6.58
C LEU A 51 -14.29 9.11 6.12
N PRO A 52 -13.35 9.30 7.05
CA PRO A 52 -11.95 9.47 6.72
C PRO A 52 -11.43 8.35 5.82
N LEU A 53 -10.54 8.67 4.88
CA LEU A 53 -9.81 7.67 4.10
C LEU A 53 -8.36 7.60 4.59
N ILE A 54 -7.94 6.44 5.02
CA ILE A 54 -6.55 6.16 5.38
C ILE A 54 -5.87 5.48 4.19
N ASP A 55 -4.81 6.09 3.65
CA ASP A 55 -3.90 5.48 2.67
C ASP A 55 -2.75 4.83 3.45
N LEU A 56 -2.85 3.52 3.69
CA LEU A 56 -1.92 2.77 4.51
C LEU A 56 -0.74 2.24 3.68
N GLY A 57 0.47 2.59 4.07
CA GLY A 57 1.69 2.41 3.27
C GLY A 57 1.78 3.47 2.16
N CYS A 58 1.52 4.73 2.49
CA CYS A 58 1.34 5.82 1.53
C CYS A 58 2.64 6.23 0.79
N GLY A 59 3.81 5.85 1.30
CA GLY A 59 5.10 6.24 0.73
C GLY A 59 5.26 7.77 0.64
N ASN A 60 5.62 8.26 -0.55
CA ASN A 60 5.76 9.70 -0.84
C ASN A 60 4.42 10.45 -1.03
N GLY A 61 3.29 9.82 -0.73
CA GLY A 61 1.96 10.43 -0.72
C GLY A 61 1.37 10.75 -2.10
N THR A 62 1.91 10.20 -3.19
CA THR A 62 1.38 10.48 -4.54
C THR A 62 -0.08 10.05 -4.68
N GLN A 63 -0.46 8.88 -4.18
CA GLN A 63 -1.85 8.41 -4.22
C GLN A 63 -2.70 9.13 -3.16
N THR A 64 -2.14 9.40 -1.99
CA THR A 64 -2.79 10.12 -0.89
C THR A 64 -3.33 11.49 -1.34
N ARG A 65 -2.51 12.28 -2.03
CA ARG A 65 -2.94 13.59 -2.56
C ARG A 65 -4.06 13.48 -3.57
N TYR A 66 -4.06 12.43 -4.40
CA TYR A 66 -5.14 12.16 -5.35
C TYR A 66 -6.47 11.85 -4.63
N PHE A 67 -6.41 11.10 -3.52
CA PHE A 67 -7.57 10.86 -2.68
C PHE A 67 -8.06 12.13 -1.99
N ALA A 68 -7.15 13.01 -1.54
CA ALA A 68 -7.49 14.26 -0.85
C ALA A 68 -8.28 15.25 -1.74
N GLU A 69 -8.24 15.09 -3.06
CA GLU A 69 -9.10 15.84 -3.98
C GLU A 69 -10.55 15.29 -4.05
N ARG A 70 -10.83 14.12 -3.45
CA ARG A 70 -12.09 13.37 -3.59
C ARG A 70 -12.78 13.05 -2.28
N PHE A 71 -12.02 12.82 -1.23
CA PHE A 71 -12.51 12.51 0.11
C PHE A 71 -12.30 13.72 1.04
N PRO A 72 -13.26 14.00 1.94
CA PRO A 72 -13.18 15.19 2.78
C PRO A 72 -12.05 15.15 3.81
N HIS A 73 -11.62 13.95 4.19
CA HIS A 73 -10.59 13.72 5.18
C HIS A 73 -9.67 12.58 4.73
N VAL A 74 -8.41 12.87 4.43
CA VAL A 74 -7.45 11.85 4.02
C VAL A 74 -6.22 11.87 4.92
N VAL A 75 -5.82 10.68 5.36
CA VAL A 75 -4.63 10.46 6.17
C VAL A 75 -3.71 9.48 5.45
N GLY A 76 -2.54 9.94 5.04
CA GLY A 76 -1.45 9.06 4.60
C GLY A 76 -0.71 8.51 5.82
N ALA A 77 -0.65 7.19 5.94
CA ALA A 77 0.06 6.52 7.02
C ALA A 77 1.19 5.64 6.46
N ASP A 78 2.38 5.74 7.02
CA ASP A 78 3.54 4.94 6.60
C ASP A 78 4.45 4.66 7.79
N LEU A 79 5.16 3.53 7.72
CA LEU A 79 6.14 3.11 8.70
C LEU A 79 7.39 4.00 8.69
N SER A 80 7.78 4.50 7.49
CA SER A 80 9.00 5.28 7.26
C SER A 80 8.76 6.77 7.49
N ALA A 81 9.53 7.35 8.40
CA ALA A 81 9.56 8.80 8.62
C ALA A 81 10.09 9.55 7.38
N ALA A 82 11.07 8.98 6.67
CA ALA A 82 11.62 9.55 5.45
C ALA A 82 10.58 9.59 4.32
N ALA A 83 9.78 8.51 4.15
CA ALA A 83 8.66 8.51 3.20
C ALA A 83 7.68 9.66 3.49
N LEU A 84 7.29 9.80 4.75
CA LEU A 84 6.38 10.87 5.19
C LEU A 84 6.99 12.27 5.06
N ALA A 85 8.30 12.42 5.18
CA ALA A 85 8.99 13.68 4.89
C ALA A 85 8.83 14.07 3.41
N HIS A 86 9.01 13.12 2.49
CA HIS A 86 8.73 13.33 1.07
C HIS A 86 7.26 13.66 0.80
N ALA A 87 6.34 12.93 1.44
CA ALA A 87 4.90 13.15 1.29
C ALA A 87 4.49 14.57 1.72
N ARG A 88 4.96 15.02 2.88
CA ARG A 88 4.71 16.40 3.38
C ARG A 88 5.36 17.46 2.49
N HIS A 89 6.57 17.22 2.01
CA HIS A 89 7.26 18.16 1.11
C HIS A 89 6.48 18.33 -0.20
N ALA A 90 5.90 17.25 -0.72
CA ALA A 90 5.12 17.26 -1.96
C ALA A 90 3.67 17.79 -1.78
N ASP A 91 3.24 18.03 -0.55
CA ASP A 91 1.92 18.56 -0.18
C ASP A 91 2.02 19.84 0.65
N PRO A 92 2.60 20.94 0.09
CA PRO A 92 2.79 22.19 0.84
C PRO A 92 1.46 22.86 1.20
N GLY A 93 0.37 22.52 0.53
CA GLY A 93 -0.97 22.98 0.82
C GLY A 93 -1.66 22.24 1.96
N GLY A 94 -1.11 21.12 2.43
CA GLY A 94 -1.69 20.32 3.50
C GLY A 94 -3.05 19.74 3.14
N LEU A 95 -3.20 19.24 1.91
CA LEU A 95 -4.44 18.60 1.44
C LEU A 95 -4.76 17.34 2.24
N ALA A 96 -3.72 16.60 2.67
CA ALA A 96 -3.83 15.42 3.49
C ALA A 96 -3.06 15.56 4.81
N ALA A 97 -3.46 14.81 5.82
CA ALA A 97 -2.65 14.61 7.01
C ALA A 97 -1.69 13.43 6.81
N TYR A 98 -0.54 13.45 7.49
CA TYR A 98 0.44 12.36 7.40
C TYR A 98 0.83 11.90 8.81
N ARG A 99 0.75 10.57 9.05
CA ARG A 99 1.02 9.94 10.34
C ARG A 99 2.03 8.80 10.18
N GLN A 100 3.02 8.76 11.03
CA GLN A 100 3.86 7.57 11.16
C GLN A 100 3.06 6.50 11.89
N LEU A 101 2.99 5.32 11.30
CA LEU A 101 2.20 4.19 11.80
C LEU A 101 2.89 2.87 11.43
N ASP A 102 3.11 2.03 12.43
CA ASP A 102 3.40 0.62 12.20
C ASP A 102 2.06 -0.13 12.10
N ALA A 103 1.71 -0.54 10.90
CA ALA A 103 0.45 -1.25 10.65
C ALA A 103 0.38 -2.64 11.32
N ALA A 104 1.51 -3.19 11.77
CA ALA A 104 1.54 -4.41 12.56
C ALA A 104 1.40 -4.14 14.08
N ASP A 105 1.45 -2.89 14.52
CA ASP A 105 1.20 -2.51 15.91
C ASP A 105 -0.28 -2.17 16.13
N LYS A 106 -0.99 -3.11 16.77
CA LYS A 106 -2.41 -2.96 17.09
C LYS A 106 -2.70 -1.74 17.97
N ALA A 107 -1.80 -1.37 18.87
CA ALA A 107 -2.01 -0.23 19.76
C ALA A 107 -1.94 1.09 18.99
N GLU A 108 -1.01 1.22 18.02
CA GLU A 108 -0.95 2.38 17.14
C GLU A 108 -2.21 2.50 16.26
N ALA A 109 -2.69 1.39 15.69
CA ALA A 109 -3.94 1.37 14.92
C ALA A 109 -5.16 1.76 15.77
N GLN A 110 -5.26 1.25 16.99
CA GLN A 110 -6.33 1.62 17.92
C GLN A 110 -6.28 3.09 18.34
N ALA A 111 -5.08 3.65 18.54
CA ALA A 111 -4.91 5.07 18.85
C ALA A 111 -5.35 5.94 17.67
N LEU A 112 -5.02 5.57 16.43
CA LEU A 112 -5.47 6.28 15.24
C LEU A 112 -6.99 6.19 15.07
N HIS A 113 -7.59 5.00 15.31
CA HIS A 113 -9.05 4.84 15.29
C HIS A 113 -9.73 5.69 16.37
N ALA A 114 -9.16 5.77 17.58
CA ALA A 114 -9.70 6.62 18.63
C ALA A 114 -9.67 8.11 18.27
N GLU A 115 -8.70 8.56 17.46
CA GLU A 115 -8.61 9.94 16.95
C GLU A 115 -9.62 10.20 15.83
N LEU A 116 -9.75 9.29 14.86
CA LEU A 116 -10.48 9.50 13.61
C LEU A 116 -11.92 8.95 13.62
N GLY A 117 -12.21 7.99 14.50
CA GLY A 117 -13.40 7.12 14.39
C GLY A 117 -13.25 6.08 13.28
N ASP A 118 -14.39 5.52 12.87
CA ASP A 118 -14.43 4.56 11.74
C ASP A 118 -13.88 5.21 10.47
N ALA A 119 -13.06 4.49 9.73
CA ALA A 119 -12.41 5.00 8.53
C ALA A 119 -12.51 4.01 7.36
N ASN A 120 -12.52 4.51 6.14
CA ASN A 120 -12.22 3.71 4.97
C ASN A 120 -10.70 3.56 4.85
N VAL A 121 -10.22 2.42 4.40
CA VAL A 121 -8.78 2.16 4.31
C VAL A 121 -8.42 1.67 2.91
N TYR A 122 -7.42 2.30 2.32
CA TYR A 122 -6.81 1.87 1.07
C TYR A 122 -5.41 1.33 1.34
N VAL A 123 -5.10 0.16 0.80
CA VAL A 123 -3.81 -0.52 0.95
C VAL A 123 -3.31 -0.97 -0.42
N ARG A 124 -2.08 -0.61 -0.76
CA ARG A 124 -1.50 -0.97 -2.04
C ARG A 124 -0.09 -1.52 -1.88
N GLY A 125 0.05 -2.83 -1.99
CA GLY A 125 1.35 -3.46 -1.99
C GLY A 125 2.08 -3.38 -0.65
N VAL A 126 1.37 -3.59 0.46
CA VAL A 126 1.93 -3.52 1.82
C VAL A 126 2.05 -4.92 2.43
N LEU A 127 1.01 -5.73 2.35
CA LEU A 127 0.96 -7.02 3.05
C LEU A 127 2.04 -7.99 2.55
N HIS A 128 2.32 -8.00 1.23
CA HIS A 128 3.38 -8.85 0.67
C HIS A 128 4.78 -8.41 1.10
N GLN A 129 4.90 -7.20 1.63
CA GLN A 129 6.15 -6.66 2.18
C GLN A 129 6.33 -7.02 3.65
N CYS A 130 5.27 -7.42 4.35
CA CYS A 130 5.35 -7.82 5.75
C CYS A 130 6.00 -9.20 5.89
N GLU A 131 6.74 -9.39 6.99
CA GLU A 131 7.14 -10.73 7.41
C GLU A 131 5.89 -11.60 7.68
N PRO A 132 5.98 -12.92 7.53
CA PRO A 132 4.82 -13.79 7.70
C PRO A 132 4.06 -13.58 9.03
N ASP A 133 4.80 -13.35 10.12
CA ASP A 133 4.23 -13.17 11.46
C ASP A 133 3.52 -11.82 11.65
N ASP A 134 3.80 -10.82 10.81
CA ASP A 134 3.22 -9.48 10.87
C ASP A 134 1.95 -9.34 10.00
N ARG A 135 1.65 -10.31 9.15
CA ARG A 135 0.52 -10.23 8.19
C ARG A 135 -0.84 -10.29 8.86
N GLN A 136 -1.01 -11.19 9.84
CA GLN A 136 -2.25 -11.24 10.62
C GLN A 136 -2.40 -10.02 11.53
N PRO A 137 -1.37 -9.55 12.28
CA PRO A 137 -1.41 -8.27 12.97
C PRO A 137 -1.84 -7.09 12.09
N LEU A 138 -1.35 -7.00 10.85
CA LEU A 138 -1.79 -5.96 9.89
C LEU A 138 -3.29 -6.10 9.57
N ALA A 139 -3.79 -7.30 9.33
CA ALA A 139 -5.22 -7.51 9.07
C ALA A 139 -6.07 -7.16 10.30
N ASP A 140 -5.60 -7.48 11.50
CA ASP A 140 -6.27 -7.11 12.75
C ASP A 140 -6.28 -5.59 12.97
N ALA A 141 -5.20 -4.90 12.59
CA ALA A 141 -5.13 -3.45 12.61
C ALA A 141 -6.10 -2.81 11.60
N LEU A 142 -6.21 -3.39 10.39
CA LEU A 142 -7.22 -2.96 9.42
C LEU A 142 -8.63 -3.07 10.01
N ALA A 143 -8.98 -4.20 10.64
CA ALA A 143 -10.29 -4.36 11.28
C ALA A 143 -10.53 -3.29 12.35
N ALA A 144 -9.51 -2.95 13.14
CA ALA A 144 -9.60 -1.89 14.15
C ALA A 144 -9.84 -0.50 13.52
N LEU A 145 -9.15 -0.17 12.41
CA LEU A 145 -9.31 1.11 11.72
C LEU A 145 -10.66 1.27 11.03
N LEU A 146 -11.20 0.17 10.50
CA LEU A 146 -12.51 0.17 9.84
C LEU A 146 -13.67 0.44 10.82
N GLY A 147 -13.54 -0.04 12.06
CA GLY A 147 -14.65 -0.03 13.01
C GLY A 147 -15.86 -0.79 12.47
N GLU A 148 -17.05 -0.25 12.67
CA GLU A 148 -18.30 -0.90 12.22
C GLU A 148 -18.73 -0.49 10.81
N ARG A 149 -18.31 0.69 10.32
CA ARG A 149 -18.84 1.28 9.08
C ARG A 149 -17.84 1.33 7.94
N GLY A 150 -16.54 1.31 8.24
CA GLY A 150 -15.47 1.44 7.26
C GLY A 150 -15.41 0.28 6.28
N ARG A 151 -14.77 0.53 5.15
CA ARG A 151 -14.45 -0.47 4.13
C ARG A 151 -12.98 -0.39 3.78
N ALA A 152 -12.36 -1.55 3.56
CA ALA A 152 -10.98 -1.64 3.09
C ALA A 152 -10.95 -2.06 1.62
N PHE A 153 -10.06 -1.43 0.87
CA PHE A 153 -9.61 -1.90 -0.44
C PHE A 153 -8.12 -2.26 -0.34
N LEU A 154 -7.79 -3.50 -0.61
CA LEU A 154 -6.43 -3.97 -0.68
C LEU A 154 -6.12 -4.40 -2.11
N VAL A 155 -4.94 -4.07 -2.61
CA VAL A 155 -4.41 -4.61 -3.86
C VAL A 155 -2.97 -5.04 -3.65
N GLU A 156 -2.71 -6.31 -3.90
CA GLU A 156 -1.41 -6.96 -3.64
C GLU A 156 -0.90 -7.68 -4.89
N PRO A 157 0.42 -7.66 -5.14
CA PRO A 157 0.99 -8.49 -6.19
C PRO A 157 0.64 -9.96 -5.99
N SER A 158 0.16 -10.61 -7.04
CA SER A 158 -0.11 -12.05 -7.04
C SER A 158 1.19 -12.87 -7.09
N GLN A 159 1.10 -14.18 -6.91
CA GLN A 159 2.26 -15.08 -7.07
C GLN A 159 2.90 -14.96 -8.46
N ALA A 160 2.13 -14.70 -9.50
CA ALA A 160 2.63 -14.50 -10.86
C ALA A 160 3.52 -13.25 -10.97
N ALA A 161 3.29 -12.21 -10.18
CA ALA A 161 4.14 -11.01 -10.14
C ALA A 161 5.58 -11.32 -9.75
N LYS A 162 5.80 -12.29 -8.88
CA LYS A 162 7.16 -12.75 -8.51
C LYS A 162 7.94 -13.25 -9.72
N THR A 163 7.29 -14.02 -10.59
CA THR A 163 7.94 -14.52 -11.83
C THR A 163 8.32 -13.35 -12.74
N VAL A 164 7.45 -12.35 -12.89
CA VAL A 164 7.73 -11.13 -13.67
C VAL A 164 8.92 -10.38 -13.06
N LEU A 165 8.92 -10.11 -11.77
CA LEU A 165 10.00 -9.38 -11.07
C LEU A 165 11.33 -10.12 -11.14
N MET A 166 11.33 -11.45 -10.97
CA MET A 166 12.54 -12.27 -11.12
C MET A 166 13.07 -12.28 -12.56
N GLY A 167 12.17 -12.29 -13.54
CA GLY A 167 12.53 -12.15 -14.95
C GLY A 167 13.21 -10.82 -15.24
N LEU A 168 12.64 -9.72 -14.71
CA LEU A 168 13.22 -8.39 -14.82
C LEU A 168 14.59 -8.28 -14.14
N ALA A 169 14.72 -8.82 -12.92
CA ALA A 169 15.97 -8.77 -12.15
C ALA A 169 17.12 -9.56 -12.81
N ARG A 170 16.79 -10.64 -13.53
CA ARG A 170 17.77 -11.54 -14.21
C ARG A 170 17.93 -11.25 -15.70
N GLY A 171 17.26 -10.24 -16.22
CA GLY A 171 17.37 -9.86 -17.62
C GLY A 171 18.83 -9.52 -18.02
N PRO A 172 19.20 -9.64 -19.30
CA PRO A 172 20.57 -9.42 -19.77
C PRO A 172 21.08 -8.00 -19.53
N ALA A 173 20.17 -7.03 -19.37
CA ALA A 173 20.49 -5.64 -19.04
C ALA A 173 20.57 -5.37 -17.53
N GLY A 174 20.36 -6.39 -16.68
CA GLY A 174 20.20 -6.24 -15.24
C GLY A 174 18.79 -5.75 -14.84
N PRO A 175 18.56 -5.52 -13.53
CA PRO A 175 17.28 -5.03 -13.06
C PRO A 175 17.00 -3.62 -13.60
N PRO A 176 15.71 -3.27 -13.85
CA PRO A 176 15.31 -1.90 -14.19
C PRO A 176 15.85 -0.89 -13.17
N ALA A 177 16.13 0.34 -13.65
CA ALA A 177 16.83 1.35 -12.85
C ALA A 177 16.14 1.64 -11.51
N LYS A 178 14.79 1.67 -11.48
CA LYS A 178 14.03 1.94 -10.26
C LYS A 178 13.77 0.71 -9.40
N LEU A 179 13.98 -0.49 -9.92
CA LEU A 179 13.93 -1.74 -9.16
C LEU A 179 15.26 -2.03 -8.45
N ALA A 180 16.38 -1.62 -9.02
CA ALA A 180 17.71 -1.87 -8.45
C ALA A 180 17.89 -1.35 -7.01
N PRO A 181 17.45 -0.12 -6.63
CA PRO A 181 17.51 0.36 -5.25
C PRO A 181 16.69 -0.51 -4.29
N VAL A 182 15.50 -0.94 -4.70
CA VAL A 182 14.63 -1.81 -3.88
C VAL A 182 15.36 -3.10 -3.50
N LEU A 183 16.00 -3.72 -4.48
CA LEU A 183 16.77 -4.96 -4.26
C LEU A 183 18.01 -4.74 -3.38
N ARG A 184 18.71 -3.59 -3.53
CA ARG A 184 19.87 -3.25 -2.69
C ARG A 184 19.53 -3.13 -1.21
N HIS A 185 18.34 -2.61 -0.89
CA HIS A 185 17.83 -2.52 0.48
C HIS A 185 17.24 -3.84 0.99
N GLY A 186 17.29 -4.92 0.20
CA GLY A 186 16.73 -6.22 0.61
C GLY A 186 15.20 -6.26 0.62
N LEU A 187 14.55 -5.27 0.03
CA LEU A 187 13.10 -5.18 -0.08
C LEU A 187 12.60 -6.10 -1.21
N THR A 188 12.59 -7.40 -0.92
CA THR A 188 12.07 -8.39 -1.87
C THR A 188 10.66 -8.79 -1.46
N PRO A 189 9.71 -8.84 -2.41
CA PRO A 189 8.35 -9.27 -2.10
C PRO A 189 8.36 -10.65 -1.45
N GLY A 190 7.70 -10.78 -0.31
CA GLY A 190 7.44 -12.08 0.31
C GLY A 190 6.55 -12.93 -0.60
N ALA A 191 6.66 -14.26 -0.48
CA ALA A 191 5.68 -15.14 -1.11
C ALA A 191 4.39 -15.08 -0.30
N VAL A 192 3.36 -14.47 -0.86
CA VAL A 192 1.99 -14.47 -0.31
C VAL A 192 1.14 -15.27 -1.30
N PRO A 193 0.56 -16.40 -0.91
CA PRO A 193 -0.42 -17.10 -1.74
C PRO A 193 -1.60 -16.19 -2.09
N ASP A 194 -2.14 -16.30 -3.30
CA ASP A 194 -3.19 -15.40 -3.76
C ASP A 194 -4.47 -15.48 -2.90
N GLU A 195 -4.72 -16.65 -2.29
CA GLU A 195 -5.82 -16.87 -1.34
C GLU A 195 -5.56 -16.34 0.07
N ALA A 196 -4.31 -16.04 0.43
CA ALA A 196 -3.95 -15.71 1.81
C ALA A 196 -4.49 -14.34 2.26
N VAL A 197 -4.56 -13.34 1.37
CA VAL A 197 -5.09 -12.01 1.73
C VAL A 197 -6.54 -12.10 2.21
N PRO A 198 -7.47 -12.74 1.46
CA PRO A 198 -8.83 -12.98 1.95
C PRO A 198 -8.90 -13.77 3.25
N GLU A 199 -7.99 -14.75 3.48
CA GLU A 199 -7.94 -15.55 4.70
C GLU A 199 -7.55 -14.72 5.92
N TYR A 200 -6.50 -13.87 5.82
CA TYR A 200 -6.12 -12.95 6.88
C TYR A 200 -7.26 -11.99 7.25
N LEU A 201 -7.97 -11.45 6.27
CA LEU A 201 -9.08 -10.53 6.51
C LEU A 201 -10.25 -11.24 7.23
N ARG A 202 -10.59 -12.47 6.81
CA ARG A 202 -11.61 -13.26 7.50
C ARG A 202 -11.20 -13.63 8.92
N ALA A 203 -9.93 -13.98 9.14
CA ALA A 203 -9.42 -14.29 10.49
C ALA A 203 -9.43 -13.05 11.41
N ALA A 204 -9.31 -11.85 10.85
CA ALA A 204 -9.50 -10.58 11.55
C ALA A 204 -10.99 -10.20 11.79
N GLY A 205 -11.93 -11.06 11.42
CA GLY A 205 -13.38 -10.84 11.59
C GLY A 205 -14.04 -10.02 10.49
N LEU A 206 -13.35 -9.78 9.37
CA LEU A 206 -13.88 -9.03 8.25
C LEU A 206 -14.57 -9.95 7.23
N THR A 207 -15.61 -9.44 6.59
CA THR A 207 -16.26 -10.07 5.46
C THR A 207 -15.62 -9.59 4.17
N VAL A 208 -15.22 -10.53 3.30
CA VAL A 208 -14.79 -10.23 1.94
C VAL A 208 -16.02 -9.95 1.08
N LEU A 209 -16.15 -8.74 0.59
CA LEU A 209 -17.31 -8.24 -0.16
C LEU A 209 -17.14 -8.41 -1.67
N ALA A 210 -15.90 -8.25 -2.14
CA ALA A 210 -15.55 -8.42 -3.53
C ALA A 210 -14.07 -8.79 -3.68
N ILE A 211 -13.72 -9.46 -4.75
CA ILE A 211 -12.37 -9.83 -5.13
C ILE A 211 -12.23 -9.85 -6.64
N GLY A 212 -11.08 -9.50 -7.16
CA GLY A 212 -10.80 -9.56 -8.58
C GLY A 212 -9.34 -9.35 -8.90
N GLU A 213 -9.03 -9.30 -10.19
CA GLU A 213 -7.67 -9.06 -10.68
C GLU A 213 -7.59 -7.68 -11.32
N LEU A 214 -6.51 -6.97 -11.07
CA LEU A 214 -6.19 -5.70 -11.70
C LEU A 214 -4.68 -5.49 -11.63
N PRO A 215 -3.97 -5.36 -12.75
CA PRO A 215 -2.52 -5.20 -12.73
C PRO A 215 -2.08 -3.94 -11.96
N LEU A 216 -1.06 -4.10 -11.13
CA LEU A 216 -0.35 -2.97 -10.53
C LEU A 216 0.55 -2.32 -11.58
N VAL A 217 0.26 -1.07 -11.89
CA VAL A 217 1.00 -0.27 -12.85
C VAL A 217 2.30 0.20 -12.22
N THR A 218 3.42 0.04 -12.94
CA THR A 218 4.73 0.54 -12.51
C THR A 218 5.15 1.78 -13.31
N THR A 219 6.28 2.36 -12.94
CA THR A 219 6.91 3.51 -13.63
C THR A 219 7.98 3.07 -14.64
N GLU A 220 8.18 1.78 -14.82
CA GLU A 220 9.20 1.20 -15.70
C GLU A 220 8.59 0.64 -16.98
N TYR A 221 9.44 0.53 -18.00
CA TYR A 221 9.07 0.06 -19.33
C TYR A 221 10.08 -0.99 -19.81
N THR A 222 9.62 -1.90 -20.61
CA THR A 222 10.47 -2.82 -21.37
C THR A 222 11.21 -2.10 -22.49
N ALA A 223 12.20 -2.73 -23.10
CA ALA A 223 13.02 -2.13 -24.17
C ALA A 223 12.20 -1.70 -25.41
N ASP A 224 11.05 -2.33 -25.64
CA ASP A 224 10.13 -1.98 -26.74
C ASP A 224 9.13 -0.86 -26.36
N GLY A 225 9.26 -0.27 -25.18
CA GLY A 225 8.41 0.82 -24.70
C GLY A 225 7.09 0.36 -24.07
N THR A 226 6.88 -0.95 -23.88
CA THR A 226 5.69 -1.46 -23.17
C THR A 226 5.86 -1.23 -21.66
N ARG A 227 4.83 -0.66 -21.01
CA ARG A 227 4.85 -0.46 -19.56
C ARG A 227 4.87 -1.80 -18.84
N ILE A 228 5.69 -1.91 -17.81
CA ILE A 228 5.71 -3.07 -16.93
C ILE A 228 4.53 -2.98 -15.97
N GLU A 229 3.69 -3.99 -16.00
CA GLU A 229 2.56 -4.17 -15.09
C GLU A 229 2.73 -5.48 -14.33
N LEU A 230 2.41 -5.48 -13.04
CA LEU A 230 2.52 -6.67 -12.21
C LEU A 230 1.15 -7.31 -12.04
N PRO A 231 0.98 -8.60 -12.34
CA PRO A 231 -0.24 -9.33 -11.99
C PRO A 231 -0.56 -9.15 -10.51
N SER A 232 -1.81 -8.81 -10.20
CA SER A 232 -2.21 -8.46 -8.83
C SER A 232 -3.67 -8.80 -8.58
N THR A 233 -3.98 -9.09 -7.33
CA THR A 233 -5.33 -9.36 -6.86
C THR A 233 -5.77 -8.22 -5.95
N TRP A 234 -7.00 -7.74 -6.13
CA TRP A 234 -7.62 -6.79 -5.21
C TRP A 234 -8.75 -7.44 -4.42
N VAL A 235 -8.97 -6.94 -3.23
CA VAL A 235 -10.00 -7.39 -2.30
C VAL A 235 -10.68 -6.16 -1.70
N VAL A 236 -12.03 -6.18 -1.63
CA VAL A 236 -12.79 -5.27 -0.78
C VAL A 236 -13.30 -6.04 0.42
N ALA A 237 -13.12 -5.49 1.61
CA ALA A 237 -13.59 -6.10 2.85
C ALA A 237 -14.19 -5.04 3.79
N GLY A 238 -14.98 -5.52 4.75
CA GLY A 238 -15.56 -4.69 5.80
C GLY A 238 -16.27 -5.54 6.84
N THR A 239 -16.83 -4.91 7.85
CA THR A 239 -17.72 -5.57 8.80
C THR A 239 -19.04 -5.96 8.10
N ALA A 240 -19.66 -7.05 8.57
CA ALA A 240 -20.93 -7.60 8.05
C ALA A 240 -22.10 -6.62 8.22
#